data_b7351e19f81fb73cd1324e945f946dd2
#
_entry.id   b7351e19f81fb73cd1324e945f946dd2
#
_cell.length_a   1.000
_cell.length_b   1.000
_cell.length_c   1.000
_cell.angle_alpha   90.00
_cell.angle_beta   90.00
_cell.angle_gamma   90.00
#
_symmetry.space_group_name_H-M   'P 1'
#
loop_
_entity.id
_entity.type
_entity.pdbx_description
1 polymer ?
#
loop_
_entity_poly.entity_id
_entity_poly.type
_entity_poly.pdbx_seq_one_letter_code
_entity_poly.pdbx_strand_id
1 'polypeptide(L)'
;LSGKKLNICVMSGGPSAEREVSLRSGAAAARALRSLGHRVRELDPQDCGWNLAPETQIVFLALHGAYGEDGAVQARLEELGVPYTGCGPEASRTGFDKVLTKQQCLRAGIPTPRFQVLDAPQAQWPPGWDPPMVLKPVRQGSSIGLQFVECAADWGPALAGAFRHDSRVLLEERIHGRETTVGILDGRALPVAEIRVKNGAFDYRNKYTPGAAEHVCPADFDAATTSKIQAAALGAFDAISGRDYARVDVMVSAAGEPAVLEVNTLPGMTDLSIFPEIAAVAGLSYAQLCQRMVDLALRRSPPK
;
A
#
# COMPACT_ATOMS: atom_id res chain seq x y z
N LEU A 1 -9.72 -13.05 22.41
CA LEU A 1 -10.79 -12.03 22.43
C LEU A 1 -12.03 -12.44 21.59
N SER A 2 -12.08 -13.71 21.14
CA SER A 2 -13.19 -14.27 20.35
C SER A 2 -14.49 -14.23 21.17
N GLY A 3 -15.45 -13.42 20.74
CA GLY A 3 -16.83 -13.40 21.26
C GLY A 3 -17.35 -12.05 21.80
N LYS A 4 -16.52 -11.04 22.01
CA LYS A 4 -16.99 -9.74 22.49
C LYS A 4 -17.48 -8.88 21.31
N LYS A 5 -18.76 -8.49 21.35
CA LYS A 5 -19.31 -7.52 20.39
C LYS A 5 -18.73 -6.13 20.64
N LEU A 6 -18.19 -5.50 19.60
CA LEU A 6 -17.58 -4.19 19.65
C LEU A 6 -18.42 -3.15 18.92
N ASN A 7 -18.26 -1.88 19.31
CA ASN A 7 -18.72 -0.72 18.55
C ASN A 7 -17.56 -0.24 17.68
N ILE A 8 -17.62 -0.52 16.38
CA ILE A 8 -16.56 -0.26 15.41
C ILE A 8 -17.00 0.89 14.51
N CYS A 9 -16.13 1.88 14.33
CA CYS A 9 -16.29 2.88 13.29
C CYS A 9 -15.48 2.42 12.07
N VAL A 10 -16.10 2.16 10.94
CA VAL A 10 -15.40 1.96 9.66
C VAL A 10 -15.25 3.31 8.98
N MET A 11 -14.02 3.77 8.84
CA MET A 11 -13.71 5.05 8.24
C MET A 11 -13.27 4.83 6.79
N SER A 12 -14.04 5.41 5.84
CA SER A 12 -13.82 5.25 4.40
C SER A 12 -14.29 6.48 3.62
N GLY A 13 -13.89 6.62 2.37
CA GLY A 13 -14.13 7.82 1.56
C GLY A 13 -12.94 8.78 1.65
N GLY A 14 -13.10 9.89 2.33
CA GLY A 14 -12.07 10.93 2.50
C GLY A 14 -11.87 11.80 1.28
N PRO A 15 -10.91 12.75 1.32
CA PRO A 15 -10.72 13.77 0.29
C PRO A 15 -9.85 13.32 -0.90
N SER A 16 -9.26 12.11 -0.88
CA SER A 16 -8.30 11.68 -1.89
C SER A 16 -8.96 11.34 -3.24
N ALA A 17 -8.15 11.30 -4.30
CA ALA A 17 -8.58 10.84 -5.62
C ALA A 17 -9.02 9.36 -5.63
N GLU A 18 -8.65 8.58 -4.61
CA GLU A 18 -9.00 7.17 -4.46
C GLU A 18 -10.29 6.93 -3.65
N ARG A 19 -11.07 8.00 -3.42
CA ARG A 19 -12.30 7.99 -2.64
C ARG A 19 -13.26 6.85 -2.99
N GLU A 20 -13.52 6.61 -4.26
CA GLU A 20 -14.46 5.56 -4.71
C GLU A 20 -13.98 4.15 -4.33
N VAL A 21 -12.69 3.89 -4.41
CA VAL A 21 -12.09 2.62 -3.98
C VAL A 21 -12.19 2.47 -2.47
N SER A 22 -11.95 3.56 -1.74
CA SER A 22 -12.07 3.63 -0.29
C SER A 22 -13.50 3.32 0.18
N LEU A 23 -14.52 3.93 -0.42
CA LEU A 23 -15.91 3.66 -0.09
C LEU A 23 -16.29 2.20 -0.32
N ARG A 24 -15.84 1.60 -1.42
CA ARG A 24 -16.05 0.16 -1.69
C ARG A 24 -15.35 -0.73 -0.66
N SER A 25 -14.10 -0.42 -0.30
CA SER A 25 -13.35 -1.10 0.74
C SER A 25 -14.06 -1.02 2.10
N GLY A 26 -14.52 0.17 2.47
CA GLY A 26 -15.26 0.40 3.71
C GLY A 26 -16.58 -0.37 3.77
N ALA A 27 -17.35 -0.34 2.68
CA ALA A 27 -18.61 -1.07 2.61
C ALA A 27 -18.41 -2.59 2.73
N ALA A 28 -17.36 -3.16 2.11
CA ALA A 28 -17.03 -4.57 2.23
C ALA A 28 -16.60 -4.93 3.66
N ALA A 29 -15.72 -4.14 4.28
CA ALA A 29 -15.29 -4.33 5.66
C ALA A 29 -16.46 -4.20 6.65
N ALA A 30 -17.33 -3.20 6.47
CA ALA A 30 -18.51 -2.99 7.31
C ALA A 30 -19.47 -4.19 7.26
N ARG A 31 -19.74 -4.74 6.05
CA ARG A 31 -20.55 -5.96 5.90
C ARG A 31 -19.93 -7.14 6.64
N ALA A 32 -18.62 -7.35 6.47
CA ALA A 32 -17.91 -8.46 7.11
C ALA A 32 -17.91 -8.34 8.65
N LEU A 33 -17.64 -7.16 9.19
CA LEU A 33 -17.64 -6.94 10.64
C LEU A 33 -19.06 -7.07 11.24
N ARG A 34 -20.11 -6.63 10.53
CA ARG A 34 -21.51 -6.84 10.95
C ARG A 34 -21.88 -8.33 10.95
N SER A 35 -21.40 -9.12 9.98
CA SER A 35 -21.66 -10.57 9.94
C SER A 35 -21.04 -11.34 11.12
N LEU A 36 -19.98 -10.76 11.72
CA LEU A 36 -19.36 -11.26 12.95
C LEU A 36 -20.07 -10.79 14.24
N GLY A 37 -21.15 -10.03 14.10
CA GLY A 37 -21.98 -9.57 15.20
C GLY A 37 -21.54 -8.26 15.86
N HIS A 38 -20.58 -7.53 15.28
CA HIS A 38 -20.20 -6.20 15.74
C HIS A 38 -21.25 -5.14 15.41
N ARG A 39 -21.31 -4.07 16.20
CA ARG A 39 -22.06 -2.86 15.88
C ARG A 39 -21.17 -1.94 15.06
N VAL A 40 -21.51 -1.73 13.80
CA VAL A 40 -20.68 -0.97 12.86
C VAL A 40 -21.37 0.29 12.42
N ARG A 41 -20.71 1.43 12.65
CA ARG A 41 -21.01 2.73 12.04
C ARG A 41 -20.01 3.02 10.93
N GLU A 42 -20.46 3.65 9.88
CA GLU A 42 -19.60 4.11 8.77
C GLU A 42 -19.41 5.62 8.88
N LEU A 43 -18.19 6.09 8.67
CA LEU A 43 -17.82 7.50 8.73
C LEU A 43 -16.96 7.86 7.51
N ASP A 44 -17.38 8.92 6.82
CA ASP A 44 -16.61 9.50 5.73
C ASP A 44 -15.98 10.81 6.21
N PRO A 45 -14.63 10.87 6.31
CA PRO A 45 -13.90 12.06 6.76
C PRO A 45 -13.66 13.06 5.62
N GLN A 46 -14.61 13.26 4.73
CA GLN A 46 -14.47 14.17 3.58
C GLN A 46 -14.08 15.58 4.02
N ASP A 47 -14.70 16.05 5.09
CA ASP A 47 -14.36 17.32 5.75
C ASP A 47 -13.54 16.99 7.01
N CYS A 48 -12.36 17.52 7.17
CA CYS A 48 -11.46 17.24 8.31
C CYS A 48 -12.08 17.48 9.71
N GLY A 49 -13.33 17.97 9.78
CA GLY A 49 -14.09 18.26 11.01
C GLY A 49 -14.89 17.08 11.60
N TRP A 50 -14.62 15.83 11.19
CA TRP A 50 -15.34 14.66 11.67
C TRP A 50 -15.17 14.38 13.17
N ASN A 51 -16.18 13.78 13.79
CA ASN A 51 -16.17 13.32 15.16
C ASN A 51 -16.59 11.85 15.24
N LEU A 52 -15.99 11.13 16.17
CA LEU A 52 -16.40 9.76 16.48
C LEU A 52 -17.61 9.76 17.43
N ALA A 53 -18.45 8.76 17.29
CA ALA A 53 -19.49 8.53 18.29
C ALA A 53 -18.83 8.16 19.65
N PRO A 54 -19.36 8.67 20.79
CA PRO A 54 -18.75 8.44 22.10
C PRO A 54 -18.56 6.97 22.47
N GLU A 55 -19.41 6.08 21.94
CA GLU A 55 -19.35 4.65 22.15
C GLU A 55 -18.34 3.92 21.27
N THR A 56 -17.64 4.60 20.34
CA THR A 56 -16.66 3.99 19.45
C THR A 56 -15.49 3.42 20.24
N GLN A 57 -15.24 2.13 20.10
CA GLN A 57 -14.17 1.42 20.78
C GLN A 57 -12.94 1.23 19.91
N ILE A 58 -13.11 1.25 18.58
CA ILE A 58 -12.03 1.09 17.61
C ILE A 58 -12.46 1.66 16.25
N VAL A 59 -11.49 2.19 15.51
CA VAL A 59 -11.67 2.62 14.13
C VAL A 59 -11.02 1.60 13.20
N PHE A 60 -11.79 1.07 12.24
CA PHE A 60 -11.29 0.29 11.13
C PHE A 60 -11.00 1.25 9.97
N LEU A 61 -9.72 1.42 9.61
CA LEU A 61 -9.31 2.29 8.52
C LEU A 61 -9.42 1.56 7.18
N ALA A 62 -10.25 2.09 6.29
CA ALA A 62 -10.41 1.66 4.90
C ALA A 62 -10.23 2.84 3.93
N LEU A 63 -9.45 3.85 4.35
CA LEU A 63 -9.07 5.01 3.55
C LEU A 63 -7.93 4.66 2.60
N HIS A 64 -7.82 5.42 1.50
CA HIS A 64 -6.73 5.29 0.54
C HIS A 64 -6.21 6.66 0.11
N GLY A 65 -4.91 6.71 -0.25
CA GLY A 65 -4.25 7.92 -0.69
C GLY A 65 -4.01 8.96 0.42
N ALA A 66 -3.88 10.23 0.01
CA ALA A 66 -3.66 11.33 0.95
C ALA A 66 -4.73 11.38 2.04
N TYR A 67 -4.37 11.84 3.22
CA TYR A 67 -5.13 11.82 4.47
C TYR A 67 -5.26 10.41 5.10
N GLY A 68 -5.51 9.36 4.32
CA GLY A 68 -5.62 8.00 4.82
C GLY A 68 -4.27 7.33 5.09
N GLU A 69 -3.34 7.48 4.14
CA GLU A 69 -2.07 6.77 4.14
C GLU A 69 -0.87 7.63 4.55
N ASP A 70 -1.03 8.96 4.65
CA ASP A 70 0.05 9.91 4.92
C ASP A 70 0.33 10.15 6.43
N GLY A 71 -0.39 9.46 7.31
CA GLY A 71 -0.23 9.58 8.76
C GLY A 71 -1.16 10.59 9.42
N ALA A 72 -1.89 11.42 8.66
CA ALA A 72 -2.72 12.49 9.22
C ALA A 72 -3.90 11.96 10.04
N VAL A 73 -4.67 11.03 9.50
CA VAL A 73 -5.82 10.42 10.22
C VAL A 73 -5.34 9.60 11.42
N GLN A 74 -4.20 8.92 11.30
CA GLN A 74 -3.60 8.14 12.38
C GLN A 74 -3.19 9.05 13.54
N ALA A 75 -2.52 10.18 13.27
CA ALA A 75 -2.13 11.15 14.29
C ALA A 75 -3.37 11.69 15.04
N ARG A 76 -4.43 12.06 14.33
CA ARG A 76 -5.67 12.51 14.96
C ARG A 76 -6.33 11.43 15.82
N LEU A 77 -6.31 10.17 15.40
CA LEU A 77 -6.84 9.06 16.20
C LEU A 77 -6.02 8.80 17.46
N GLU A 78 -4.70 9.00 17.40
CA GLU A 78 -3.82 8.93 18.59
C GLU A 78 -4.10 10.08 19.56
N GLU A 79 -4.32 11.30 19.07
CA GLU A 79 -4.74 12.44 19.91
C GLU A 79 -6.09 12.19 20.62
N LEU A 80 -7.02 11.51 19.94
CA LEU A 80 -8.32 11.12 20.49
C LEU A 80 -8.23 9.92 21.46
N GLY A 81 -7.08 9.24 21.53
CA GLY A 81 -6.90 8.04 22.34
C GLY A 81 -7.74 6.84 21.89
N VAL A 82 -8.17 6.79 20.61
CA VAL A 82 -9.02 5.72 20.08
C VAL A 82 -8.16 4.74 19.29
N PRO A 83 -8.20 3.42 19.61
CA PRO A 83 -7.53 2.39 18.84
C PRO A 83 -7.98 2.38 17.37
N TYR A 84 -7.07 2.07 16.45
CA TYR A 84 -7.37 1.95 15.02
C TYR A 84 -6.53 0.85 14.36
N THR A 85 -6.99 0.32 13.25
CA THR A 85 -6.30 -0.74 12.50
C THR A 85 -5.14 -0.18 11.67
N GLY A 86 -4.04 -0.92 11.58
CA GLY A 86 -2.90 -0.63 10.70
C GLY A 86 -1.78 0.18 11.34
N CYS A 87 -0.90 0.68 10.49
CA CYS A 87 0.33 1.36 10.85
C CYS A 87 0.09 2.67 11.62
N GLY A 88 1.09 3.09 12.42
CA GLY A 88 1.08 4.37 13.12
C GLY A 88 1.37 5.55 12.19
N PRO A 89 1.27 6.80 12.69
CA PRO A 89 1.41 8.01 11.88
C PRO A 89 2.74 8.07 11.12
N GLU A 90 3.84 7.78 11.82
CA GLU A 90 5.19 7.86 11.24
C GLU A 90 5.43 6.78 10.18
N ALA A 91 5.02 5.54 10.45
CA ALA A 91 5.13 4.45 9.49
C ALA A 91 4.24 4.69 8.25
N SER A 92 3.04 5.22 8.44
CA SER A 92 2.13 5.60 7.35
C SER A 92 2.74 6.71 6.50
N ARG A 93 3.23 7.79 7.12
CA ARG A 93 3.92 8.89 6.43
C ARG A 93 5.13 8.40 5.64
N THR A 94 5.93 7.51 6.23
CA THR A 94 7.11 6.94 5.58
C THR A 94 6.72 6.03 4.41
N GLY A 95 5.73 5.16 4.59
CA GLY A 95 5.23 4.26 3.54
C GLY A 95 4.62 5.00 2.35
N PHE A 96 3.93 6.12 2.60
CA PHE A 96 3.30 6.93 1.56
C PHE A 96 4.31 7.72 0.72
N ASP A 97 5.44 8.15 1.32
CA ASP A 97 6.52 8.85 0.62
C ASP A 97 7.56 7.83 0.11
N LYS A 98 7.56 7.59 -1.22
CA LYS A 98 8.45 6.62 -1.86
C LYS A 98 9.93 6.89 -1.59
N VAL A 99 10.33 8.14 -1.46
CA VAL A 99 11.72 8.52 -1.16
C VAL A 99 12.09 8.11 0.26
N LEU A 100 11.21 8.38 1.23
CA LEU A 100 11.44 7.97 2.62
C LEU A 100 11.49 6.45 2.75
N THR A 101 10.53 5.73 2.12
CA THR A 101 10.54 4.26 2.09
C THR A 101 11.86 3.72 1.55
N LYS A 102 12.31 4.19 0.38
CA LYS A 102 13.56 3.74 -0.22
C LYS A 102 14.80 4.07 0.62
N GLN A 103 14.83 5.23 1.26
CA GLN A 103 15.91 5.59 2.18
C GLN A 103 15.95 4.65 3.39
N GLN A 104 14.79 4.26 3.94
CA GLN A 104 14.75 3.28 5.04
C GLN A 104 15.18 1.89 4.56
N CYS A 105 14.73 1.46 3.38
CA CYS A 105 15.19 0.21 2.78
C CYS A 105 16.72 0.18 2.63
N LEU A 106 17.33 1.23 2.07
CA LEU A 106 18.79 1.32 1.93
C LEU A 106 19.52 1.25 3.27
N ARG A 107 19.02 1.96 4.30
CA ARG A 107 19.60 1.93 5.66
C ARG A 107 19.53 0.53 6.28
N ALA A 108 18.48 -0.22 5.98
CA ALA A 108 18.26 -1.58 6.46
C ALA A 108 18.92 -2.65 5.58
N GLY A 109 19.62 -2.27 4.49
CA GLY A 109 20.21 -3.21 3.54
C GLY A 109 19.17 -3.96 2.68
N ILE A 110 17.94 -3.44 2.55
CA ILE A 110 16.90 -4.04 1.73
C ILE A 110 17.03 -3.55 0.29
N PRO A 111 17.09 -4.45 -0.70
CA PRO A 111 17.21 -4.08 -2.10
C PRO A 111 16.01 -3.27 -2.59
N THR A 112 16.29 -2.17 -3.27
CA THR A 112 15.33 -1.31 -3.94
C THR A 112 15.97 -0.76 -5.22
N PRO A 113 15.22 -0.46 -6.29
CA PRO A 113 15.80 0.10 -7.51
C PRO A 113 16.61 1.36 -7.22
N ARG A 114 17.73 1.54 -7.93
CA ARG A 114 18.49 2.80 -7.89
C ARG A 114 17.56 3.97 -8.20
N PHE A 115 17.68 5.06 -7.46
CA PHE A 115 16.79 6.20 -7.62
C PHE A 115 17.47 7.54 -7.42
N GLN A 116 16.84 8.58 -7.97
CA GLN A 116 17.17 9.98 -7.74
C GLN A 116 15.89 10.79 -7.63
N VAL A 117 15.89 11.82 -6.81
CA VAL A 117 14.77 12.76 -6.67
C VAL A 117 14.96 13.94 -7.60
N LEU A 118 13.92 14.30 -8.29
CA LEU A 118 13.84 15.51 -9.13
C LEU A 118 12.87 16.48 -8.47
N ASP A 119 13.37 17.66 -8.09
CA ASP A 119 12.57 18.70 -7.44
C ASP A 119 12.04 19.74 -8.44
N ALA A 120 12.44 19.65 -9.70
CA ALA A 120 11.97 20.49 -10.79
C ALA A 120 12.12 19.76 -12.14
N PRO A 121 11.29 20.11 -13.16
CA PRO A 121 11.49 19.64 -14.52
C PRO A 121 12.86 20.04 -15.07
N GLN A 122 13.51 19.14 -15.79
CA GLN A 122 14.83 19.31 -16.39
C GLN A 122 14.78 18.98 -17.89
N ALA A 123 15.51 19.74 -18.71
CA ALA A 123 15.56 19.52 -20.16
C ALA A 123 16.21 18.17 -20.53
N GLN A 124 17.14 17.70 -19.72
CA GLN A 124 17.84 16.43 -19.88
C GLN A 124 17.82 15.64 -18.57
N TRP A 125 17.92 14.31 -18.63
CA TRP A 125 18.08 13.51 -17.43
C TRP A 125 19.44 13.74 -16.77
N PRO A 126 19.54 13.45 -15.45
CA PRO A 126 20.80 13.64 -14.73
C PRO A 126 21.94 12.76 -15.29
N PRO A 127 23.21 13.20 -15.18
CA PRO A 127 24.35 12.39 -15.58
C PRO A 127 24.37 11.02 -14.90
N GLY A 128 24.78 10.00 -15.64
CA GLY A 128 24.86 8.60 -15.15
C GLY A 128 23.51 7.85 -15.17
N TRP A 129 22.49 8.43 -15.80
CA TRP A 129 21.22 7.77 -16.07
C TRP A 129 21.07 7.55 -17.57
N ASP A 130 20.52 6.38 -17.92
CA ASP A 130 20.21 5.99 -19.29
C ASP A 130 18.90 5.19 -19.30
N PRO A 131 18.06 5.30 -20.36
CA PRO A 131 16.89 4.46 -20.52
C PRO A 131 17.24 2.95 -20.58
N PRO A 132 16.36 2.05 -20.11
CA PRO A 132 15.01 2.33 -19.67
C PRO A 132 14.92 2.81 -18.22
N MET A 133 14.07 3.81 -17.99
CA MET A 133 13.84 4.43 -16.69
C MET A 133 12.36 4.54 -16.37
N VAL A 134 12.05 4.79 -15.10
CA VAL A 134 10.70 5.02 -14.60
C VAL A 134 10.65 6.35 -13.84
N LEU A 135 9.63 7.16 -14.12
CA LEU A 135 9.32 8.39 -13.39
C LEU A 135 8.01 8.19 -12.60
N LYS A 136 8.05 8.52 -11.33
CA LYS A 136 6.89 8.38 -10.43
C LYS A 136 6.72 9.65 -9.58
N PRO A 137 5.51 10.18 -9.39
CA PRO A 137 5.24 11.12 -8.30
C PRO A 137 5.64 10.49 -6.96
N VAL A 138 6.25 11.28 -6.07
CA VAL A 138 6.77 10.77 -4.80
C VAL A 138 5.64 10.28 -3.87
N ARG A 139 4.52 11.03 -3.81
CA ARG A 139 3.41 10.81 -2.88
C ARG A 139 2.08 10.57 -3.60
N GLN A 140 2.06 9.57 -4.47
CA GLN A 140 0.85 9.14 -5.14
C GLN A 140 0.72 7.62 -5.08
N GLY A 141 -0.51 7.14 -4.85
CA GLY A 141 -0.88 5.73 -4.90
C GLY A 141 -1.33 5.30 -6.31
N SER A 142 -1.74 4.04 -6.40
CA SER A 142 -2.47 3.47 -7.57
C SER A 142 -1.81 3.71 -8.93
N SER A 143 -0.47 3.81 -9.00
CA SER A 143 0.28 4.10 -10.24
C SER A 143 -0.12 5.41 -10.94
N ILE A 144 -0.77 6.35 -10.22
CA ILE A 144 -1.14 7.66 -10.77
C ILE A 144 0.13 8.42 -11.11
N GLY A 145 0.24 8.88 -12.37
CA GLY A 145 1.39 9.66 -12.85
C GLY A 145 2.66 8.84 -13.12
N LEU A 146 2.62 7.50 -13.00
CA LEU A 146 3.70 6.61 -13.41
C LEU A 146 3.97 6.78 -14.91
N GLN A 147 5.23 6.98 -15.29
CA GLN A 147 5.68 7.15 -16.66
C GLN A 147 6.92 6.29 -16.94
N PHE A 148 7.01 5.77 -18.16
CA PHE A 148 8.17 5.05 -18.65
C PHE A 148 8.95 5.90 -19.62
N VAL A 149 10.28 5.81 -19.56
CA VAL A 149 11.23 6.45 -20.47
C VAL A 149 12.04 5.33 -21.14
N GLU A 150 11.68 4.99 -22.36
CA GLU A 150 12.36 3.94 -23.14
C GLU A 150 13.45 4.54 -24.04
N CYS A 151 13.31 5.80 -24.43
CA CYS A 151 14.25 6.53 -25.25
C CYS A 151 14.25 8.03 -24.94
N ALA A 152 15.16 8.77 -25.58
CA ALA A 152 15.31 10.21 -25.36
C ALA A 152 14.04 11.03 -25.67
N ALA A 153 13.25 10.61 -26.64
CA ALA A 153 12.03 11.30 -27.01
C ALA A 153 10.95 11.25 -25.92
N ASP A 154 10.99 10.24 -25.05
CA ASP A 154 9.99 10.05 -23.98
C ASP A 154 10.24 10.96 -22.78
N TRP A 155 11.47 11.44 -22.59
CA TRP A 155 11.87 12.16 -21.35
C TRP A 155 10.99 13.36 -21.03
N GLY A 156 10.85 14.30 -21.94
CA GLY A 156 10.08 15.52 -21.73
C GLY A 156 8.60 15.26 -21.42
N PRO A 157 7.89 14.51 -22.27
CA PRO A 157 6.50 14.12 -22.03
C PRO A 157 6.29 13.35 -20.71
N ALA A 158 7.16 12.38 -20.40
CA ALA A 158 7.09 11.59 -19.18
C ALA A 158 7.32 12.44 -17.92
N LEU A 159 8.33 13.30 -17.96
CA LEU A 159 8.64 14.20 -16.84
C LEU A 159 7.47 15.17 -16.59
N ALA A 160 6.92 15.79 -17.64
CA ALA A 160 5.75 16.65 -17.54
C ALA A 160 4.52 15.88 -17.02
N GLY A 161 4.38 14.62 -17.43
CA GLY A 161 3.32 13.71 -16.95
C GLY A 161 3.39 13.48 -15.45
N ALA A 162 4.56 13.15 -14.92
CA ALA A 162 4.76 12.87 -13.51
C ALA A 162 4.61 14.13 -12.62
N PHE A 163 5.17 15.27 -13.04
CA PHE A 163 5.08 16.55 -12.30
C PHE A 163 3.67 17.14 -12.23
N ARG A 164 2.71 16.66 -13.01
CA ARG A 164 1.29 17.06 -12.86
C ARG A 164 0.67 16.56 -11.55
N HIS A 165 1.27 15.56 -10.92
CA HIS A 165 0.69 14.85 -9.78
C HIS A 165 1.43 15.06 -8.46
N ASP A 166 2.67 15.52 -8.49
CA ASP A 166 3.45 15.89 -7.29
C ASP A 166 4.50 16.95 -7.68
N SER A 167 4.90 17.79 -6.74
CA SER A 167 6.00 18.74 -6.89
C SER A 167 7.38 18.07 -6.89
N ARG A 168 7.46 16.79 -6.53
CA ARG A 168 8.68 15.97 -6.53
C ARG A 168 8.44 14.68 -7.31
N VAL A 169 9.40 14.34 -8.15
CA VAL A 169 9.35 13.14 -8.98
C VAL A 169 10.53 12.23 -8.64
N LEU A 170 10.25 10.96 -8.47
CA LEU A 170 11.22 9.91 -8.29
C LEU A 170 11.61 9.36 -9.67
N LEU A 171 12.89 9.49 -10.03
CA LEU A 171 13.51 8.81 -11.16
C LEU A 171 14.08 7.49 -10.65
N GLU A 172 13.72 6.38 -11.27
CA GLU A 172 14.19 5.04 -10.94
C GLU A 172 14.75 4.30 -12.14
N GLU A 173 15.71 3.42 -11.91
CA GLU A 173 16.05 2.40 -12.89
C GLU A 173 14.86 1.46 -13.10
N ARG A 174 14.62 1.08 -14.35
CA ARG A 174 13.59 0.10 -14.66
C ARG A 174 14.16 -1.32 -14.49
N ILE A 175 13.60 -2.05 -13.54
CA ILE A 175 13.93 -3.47 -13.38
C ILE A 175 13.05 -4.28 -14.33
N HIS A 176 13.67 -5.03 -15.23
CA HIS A 176 13.00 -6.02 -16.06
C HIS A 176 12.82 -7.31 -15.26
N GLY A 177 11.55 -7.76 -15.12
CA GLY A 177 11.27 -8.93 -14.33
C GLY A 177 9.78 -9.16 -14.11
N ARG A 178 9.48 -9.88 -13.03
CA ARG A 178 8.11 -10.22 -12.61
C ARG A 178 7.68 -9.29 -11.48
N GLU A 179 6.53 -8.63 -11.67
CA GLU A 179 5.95 -7.80 -10.62
C GLU A 179 5.22 -8.70 -9.62
N THR A 180 5.57 -8.55 -8.35
CA THR A 180 5.01 -9.34 -7.25
C THR A 180 4.58 -8.47 -6.11
N THR A 181 3.72 -9.01 -5.26
CA THR A 181 3.31 -8.34 -4.03
C THR A 181 3.18 -9.35 -2.89
N VAL A 182 3.50 -8.90 -1.69
CA VAL A 182 3.46 -9.71 -0.47
C VAL A 182 2.61 -9.01 0.57
N GLY A 183 1.59 -9.70 1.05
CA GLY A 183 0.86 -9.27 2.24
C GLY A 183 1.69 -9.51 3.49
N ILE A 184 1.75 -8.53 4.38
CA ILE A 184 2.29 -8.71 5.72
C ILE A 184 1.11 -8.66 6.70
N LEU A 185 1.02 -9.63 7.60
CA LEU A 185 -0.03 -9.67 8.62
C LEU A 185 0.54 -10.25 9.92
N ASP A 186 0.39 -9.52 11.02
CA ASP A 186 0.85 -9.94 12.35
C ASP A 186 2.35 -10.34 12.37
N GLY A 187 3.21 -9.55 11.71
CA GLY A 187 4.65 -9.77 11.62
C GLY A 187 5.06 -10.96 10.74
N ARG A 188 4.16 -11.45 9.89
CA ARG A 188 4.43 -12.60 8.99
C ARG A 188 4.17 -12.22 7.54
N ALA A 189 5.07 -12.63 6.67
CA ALA A 189 4.85 -12.57 5.24
C ALA A 189 3.85 -13.65 4.81
N LEU A 190 2.81 -13.26 4.09
CA LEU A 190 1.84 -14.14 3.47
C LEU A 190 2.38 -14.71 2.14
N PRO A 191 1.66 -15.61 1.45
CA PRO A 191 2.04 -16.08 0.13
C PRO A 191 2.32 -14.93 -0.84
N VAL A 192 3.35 -15.11 -1.69
CA VAL A 192 3.67 -14.15 -2.74
C VAL A 192 2.62 -14.24 -3.84
N ALA A 193 2.10 -13.09 -4.28
CA ALA A 193 1.27 -13.01 -5.47
C ALA A 193 2.03 -12.35 -6.62
N GLU A 194 1.92 -12.88 -7.82
CA GLU A 194 2.43 -12.26 -9.05
C GLU A 194 1.31 -11.50 -9.74
N ILE A 195 1.64 -10.32 -10.25
CA ILE A 195 0.74 -9.48 -11.03
C ILE A 195 1.16 -9.60 -12.50
N ARG A 196 0.33 -10.25 -13.31
CA ARG A 196 0.54 -10.42 -14.74
C ARG A 196 -0.34 -9.47 -15.52
N VAL A 197 0.27 -8.58 -16.27
CA VAL A 197 -0.44 -7.65 -17.14
C VAL A 197 -0.46 -8.21 -18.54
N LYS A 198 -1.64 -8.30 -19.16
CA LYS A 198 -1.77 -8.88 -20.51
C LYS A 198 -1.14 -8.01 -21.60
N ASN A 199 -1.15 -6.69 -21.42
CA ASN A 199 -0.57 -5.74 -22.37
C ASN A 199 0.07 -4.56 -21.63
N GLY A 200 1.37 -4.36 -21.80
CA GLY A 200 2.09 -3.21 -21.26
C GLY A 200 2.52 -3.36 -19.80
N ALA A 201 2.56 -2.26 -19.07
CA ALA A 201 2.93 -2.21 -17.65
C ALA A 201 1.69 -2.15 -16.75
N PHE A 202 1.86 -2.47 -15.47
CA PHE A 202 0.81 -2.36 -14.45
C PHE A 202 0.57 -0.88 -14.09
N ASP A 203 -0.09 -0.17 -15.00
CA ASP A 203 -0.49 1.22 -14.82
C ASP A 203 -1.90 1.34 -14.19
N TYR A 204 -2.34 2.59 -13.96
CA TYR A 204 -3.66 2.88 -13.39
C TYR A 204 -4.81 2.24 -14.18
N ARG A 205 -4.74 2.24 -15.53
CA ARG A 205 -5.81 1.66 -16.38
C ARG A 205 -5.88 0.16 -16.22
N ASN A 206 -4.72 -0.52 -16.27
CA ASN A 206 -4.64 -1.98 -16.12
C ASN A 206 -5.04 -2.46 -14.73
N LYS A 207 -4.80 -1.64 -13.69
CA LYS A 207 -5.16 -1.94 -12.29
C LYS A 207 -6.67 -2.00 -12.04
N TYR A 208 -7.45 -1.19 -12.74
CA TYR A 208 -8.90 -1.07 -12.54
C TYR A 208 -9.76 -1.53 -13.73
N THR A 209 -9.15 -1.99 -14.81
CA THR A 209 -9.86 -2.58 -15.95
C THR A 209 -10.04 -4.08 -15.71
N PRO A 210 -11.29 -4.58 -15.62
CA PRO A 210 -11.53 -6.00 -15.43
C PRO A 210 -10.85 -6.85 -16.51
N GLY A 211 -10.02 -7.82 -16.06
CA GLY A 211 -9.31 -8.74 -16.96
C GLY A 211 -8.05 -8.19 -17.63
N ALA A 212 -7.61 -6.96 -17.35
CA ALA A 212 -6.36 -6.40 -17.86
C ALA A 212 -5.14 -6.90 -17.07
N ALA A 213 -5.30 -7.19 -15.80
CA ALA A 213 -4.31 -7.85 -14.97
C ALA A 213 -4.87 -9.17 -14.42
N GLU A 214 -4.00 -10.16 -14.27
CA GLU A 214 -4.27 -11.44 -13.65
C GLU A 214 -3.38 -11.57 -12.41
N HIS A 215 -3.94 -12.03 -11.30
CA HIS A 215 -3.19 -12.35 -10.10
C HIS A 215 -2.95 -13.85 -10.04
N VAL A 216 -1.71 -14.25 -9.82
CA VAL A 216 -1.32 -15.65 -9.60
C VAL A 216 -0.82 -15.77 -8.16
N CYS A 217 -1.63 -16.39 -7.30
CA CYS A 217 -1.31 -16.56 -5.88
C CYS A 217 -1.58 -18.02 -5.43
N PRO A 218 -0.60 -18.77 -4.93
CA PRO A 218 0.80 -18.37 -4.79
C PRO A 218 1.49 -18.23 -6.15
N ALA A 219 2.45 -17.29 -6.24
CA ALA A 219 3.27 -17.10 -7.44
C ALA A 219 4.17 -18.33 -7.67
N ASP A 220 4.39 -18.66 -8.95
CA ASP A 220 5.24 -19.78 -9.35
C ASP A 220 6.72 -19.38 -9.33
N PHE A 221 7.33 -19.46 -8.13
CA PHE A 221 8.76 -19.34 -7.87
C PHE A 221 9.24 -20.56 -7.08
N ASP A 222 10.52 -20.89 -7.20
CA ASP A 222 11.15 -21.85 -6.31
C ASP A 222 11.16 -21.36 -4.85
N ALA A 223 11.38 -22.28 -3.91
CA ALA A 223 11.32 -21.98 -2.48
C ALA A 223 12.37 -20.94 -2.04
N ALA A 224 13.56 -20.94 -2.65
CA ALA A 224 14.63 -20.02 -2.30
C ALA A 224 14.29 -18.61 -2.75
N THR A 225 13.81 -18.43 -3.99
CA THR A 225 13.35 -17.17 -4.53
C THR A 225 12.15 -16.64 -3.75
N THR A 226 11.14 -17.49 -3.46
CA THR A 226 9.99 -17.12 -2.62
C THR A 226 10.44 -16.58 -1.26
N SER A 227 11.38 -17.27 -0.60
CA SER A 227 11.90 -16.83 0.71
C SER A 227 12.64 -15.49 0.62
N LYS A 228 13.41 -15.24 -0.44
CA LYS A 228 14.07 -13.93 -0.66
C LYS A 228 13.04 -12.81 -0.83
N ILE A 229 11.98 -13.03 -1.61
CA ILE A 229 10.93 -12.04 -1.84
C ILE A 229 10.21 -11.72 -0.52
N GLN A 230 9.82 -12.75 0.24
CA GLN A 230 9.17 -12.59 1.54
C GLN A 230 10.05 -11.89 2.56
N ALA A 231 11.34 -12.23 2.60
CA ALA A 231 12.32 -11.57 3.49
C ALA A 231 12.51 -10.08 3.14
N ALA A 232 12.61 -9.75 1.85
CA ALA A 232 12.73 -8.35 1.40
C ALA A 232 11.48 -7.54 1.76
N ALA A 233 10.28 -8.12 1.56
CA ALA A 233 9.02 -7.49 1.89
C ALA A 233 8.87 -7.25 3.41
N LEU A 234 9.16 -8.27 4.22
CA LEU A 234 9.11 -8.14 5.68
C LEU A 234 10.13 -7.14 6.19
N GLY A 235 11.38 -7.19 5.66
CA GLY A 235 12.43 -6.24 6.02
C GLY A 235 12.07 -4.79 5.67
N ALA A 236 11.41 -4.55 4.52
CA ALA A 236 10.94 -3.21 4.15
C ALA A 236 9.82 -2.71 5.08
N PHE A 237 8.91 -3.59 5.46
CA PHE A 237 7.86 -3.30 6.44
C PHE A 237 8.45 -2.93 7.81
N ASP A 238 9.43 -3.69 8.28
CA ASP A 238 10.11 -3.43 9.55
C ASP A 238 10.94 -2.14 9.48
N ALA A 239 11.57 -1.85 8.33
CA ALA A 239 12.39 -0.65 8.12
C ALA A 239 11.59 0.65 8.25
N ILE A 240 10.31 0.64 7.92
CA ILE A 240 9.42 1.79 8.13
C ILE A 240 8.75 1.78 9.51
N SER A 241 9.11 0.87 10.41
CA SER A 241 8.43 0.63 11.69
C SER A 241 6.96 0.26 11.51
N GLY A 242 6.67 -0.57 10.52
CA GLY A 242 5.34 -1.09 10.22
C GLY A 242 4.76 -1.91 11.38
N ARG A 243 3.45 -1.88 11.52
CA ARG A 243 2.73 -2.70 12.51
C ARG A 243 1.42 -3.22 11.93
N ASP A 244 0.90 -4.28 12.52
CA ASP A 244 -0.34 -4.97 12.17
C ASP A 244 -0.32 -5.61 10.80
N TYR A 245 -0.37 -4.82 9.73
CA TYR A 245 -0.41 -5.31 8.36
C TYR A 245 0.05 -4.25 7.34
N ALA A 246 0.44 -4.72 6.17
CA ALA A 246 0.72 -3.91 4.97
C ALA A 246 0.71 -4.81 3.73
N ARG A 247 0.83 -4.20 2.55
CA ARG A 247 1.19 -4.86 1.31
C ARG A 247 2.49 -4.24 0.78
N VAL A 248 3.44 -5.09 0.43
CA VAL A 248 4.73 -4.65 -0.10
C VAL A 248 4.85 -5.10 -1.55
N ASP A 249 5.05 -4.14 -2.44
CA ASP A 249 5.19 -4.40 -3.87
C ASP A 249 6.68 -4.56 -4.22
N VAL A 250 7.02 -5.65 -4.92
CA VAL A 250 8.39 -6.10 -5.16
C VAL A 250 8.57 -6.48 -6.62
N MET A 251 9.56 -5.94 -7.29
CA MET A 251 9.99 -6.42 -8.60
C MET A 251 11.03 -7.54 -8.42
N VAL A 252 10.86 -8.65 -9.13
CA VAL A 252 11.79 -9.78 -9.11
C VAL A 252 12.48 -9.87 -10.46
N SER A 253 13.79 -9.69 -10.48
CA SER A 253 14.59 -9.75 -11.71
C SER A 253 14.62 -11.16 -12.32
N ALA A 254 15.09 -11.29 -13.55
CA ALA A 254 15.28 -12.59 -14.19
C ALA A 254 16.29 -13.51 -13.44
N ALA A 255 17.16 -12.93 -12.62
CA ALA A 255 18.09 -13.68 -11.76
C ALA A 255 17.44 -14.11 -10.42
N GLY A 256 16.15 -13.83 -10.20
CA GLY A 256 15.44 -14.14 -8.94
C GLY A 256 15.76 -13.19 -7.78
N GLU A 257 16.36 -12.03 -8.06
CA GLU A 257 16.69 -11.05 -7.03
C GLU A 257 15.53 -10.05 -6.85
N PRO A 258 15.01 -9.90 -5.61
CA PRO A 258 13.92 -8.98 -5.30
C PRO A 258 14.43 -7.54 -5.16
N ALA A 259 13.59 -6.58 -5.56
CA ALA A 259 13.78 -5.16 -5.29
C ALA A 259 12.45 -4.53 -4.86
N VAL A 260 12.41 -3.98 -3.66
CA VAL A 260 11.21 -3.37 -3.09
C VAL A 260 10.88 -2.06 -3.81
N LEU A 261 9.65 -1.95 -4.29
CA LEU A 261 9.13 -0.75 -4.97
C LEU A 261 8.49 0.23 -3.98
N GLU A 262 7.57 -0.27 -3.15
CA GLU A 262 6.80 0.53 -2.19
C GLU A 262 6.22 -0.34 -1.07
N VAL A 263 5.86 0.30 0.05
CA VAL A 263 5.11 -0.30 1.16
C VAL A 263 3.78 0.41 1.30
N ASN A 264 2.70 -0.33 1.11
CA ASN A 264 1.33 0.16 1.17
C ASN A 264 0.72 -0.16 2.53
N THR A 265 0.59 0.85 3.40
CA THR A 265 0.19 0.68 4.81
C THR A 265 -1.32 0.52 5.02
N LEU A 266 -2.14 0.91 4.03
CA LEU A 266 -3.59 0.66 3.99
C LEU A 266 -3.96 0.01 2.65
N PRO A 267 -3.66 -1.28 2.44
CA PRO A 267 -3.95 -1.96 1.19
C PRO A 267 -5.46 -2.01 0.92
N GLY A 268 -5.83 -2.04 -0.36
CA GLY A 268 -7.21 -2.16 -0.79
C GLY A 268 -7.93 -3.35 -0.17
N MET A 269 -9.17 -3.13 0.23
CA MET A 269 -10.02 -4.10 0.90
C MET A 269 -11.36 -4.34 0.17
N THR A 270 -11.38 -4.10 -1.16
CA THR A 270 -12.54 -4.48 -1.98
C THR A 270 -12.53 -5.99 -2.26
N ASP A 271 -13.65 -6.52 -2.74
CA ASP A 271 -13.77 -7.93 -3.14
C ASP A 271 -12.79 -8.36 -4.25
N LEU A 272 -12.22 -7.39 -4.98
CA LEU A 272 -11.22 -7.59 -6.05
C LEU A 272 -9.80 -7.18 -5.64
N SER A 273 -9.59 -6.84 -4.37
CA SER A 273 -8.28 -6.39 -3.89
C SER A 273 -7.35 -7.57 -3.62
N ILE A 274 -6.09 -7.40 -4.00
CA ILE A 274 -5.09 -8.46 -3.93
C ILE A 274 -4.74 -8.87 -2.48
N PHE A 275 -4.81 -7.95 -1.50
CA PHE A 275 -4.49 -8.27 -0.11
C PHE A 275 -5.47 -9.26 0.51
N PRO A 276 -6.82 -9.11 0.38
CA PRO A 276 -7.77 -10.14 0.77
C PRO A 276 -7.59 -11.46 0.01
N GLU A 277 -7.24 -11.42 -1.27
CA GLU A 277 -6.97 -12.62 -2.08
C GLU A 277 -5.77 -13.41 -1.54
N ILE A 278 -4.65 -12.75 -1.25
CA ILE A 278 -3.46 -13.35 -0.62
C ILE A 278 -3.83 -13.94 0.75
N ALA A 279 -4.63 -13.24 1.55
CA ALA A 279 -5.08 -13.74 2.84
C ALA A 279 -5.97 -14.99 2.71
N ALA A 280 -6.82 -15.06 1.69
CA ALA A 280 -7.64 -16.23 1.41
C ALA A 280 -6.78 -17.46 1.05
N VAL A 281 -5.72 -17.28 0.25
CA VAL A 281 -4.75 -18.34 -0.05
C VAL A 281 -4.03 -18.80 1.22
N ALA A 282 -3.80 -17.90 2.18
CA ALA A 282 -3.27 -18.24 3.50
C ALA A 282 -4.30 -18.86 4.47
N GLY A 283 -5.53 -19.13 4.00
CA GLY A 283 -6.59 -19.79 4.78
C GLY A 283 -7.47 -18.86 5.61
N LEU A 284 -7.41 -17.54 5.39
CA LEU A 284 -8.23 -16.54 6.09
C LEU A 284 -9.37 -16.09 5.19
N SER A 285 -10.62 -16.35 5.58
CA SER A 285 -11.75 -15.69 4.93
C SER A 285 -11.69 -14.18 5.11
N TYR A 286 -12.37 -13.43 4.24
CA TYR A 286 -12.41 -11.96 4.32
C TYR A 286 -12.86 -11.46 5.70
N ALA A 287 -13.88 -12.09 6.29
CA ALA A 287 -14.35 -11.72 7.62
C ALA A 287 -13.30 -12.02 8.71
N GLN A 288 -12.60 -13.16 8.60
CA GLN A 288 -11.49 -13.49 9.52
C GLN A 288 -10.32 -12.53 9.38
N LEU A 289 -10.00 -12.07 8.16
CA LEU A 289 -8.98 -11.03 7.92
C LEU A 289 -9.38 -9.72 8.62
N CYS A 290 -10.61 -9.22 8.40
CA CYS A 290 -11.10 -8.02 9.08
C CYS A 290 -11.05 -8.16 10.60
N GLN A 291 -11.49 -9.30 11.15
CA GLN A 291 -11.40 -9.56 12.58
C GLN A 291 -9.97 -9.57 13.08
N ARG A 292 -9.03 -10.21 12.34
CA ARG A 292 -7.63 -10.24 12.72
C ARG A 292 -7.03 -8.83 12.78
N MET A 293 -7.36 -7.96 11.82
CA MET A 293 -6.92 -6.56 11.83
C MET A 293 -7.44 -5.81 13.05
N VAL A 294 -8.71 -6.02 13.43
CA VAL A 294 -9.32 -5.46 14.65
C VAL A 294 -8.62 -6.00 15.91
N ASP A 295 -8.38 -7.30 15.99
CA ASP A 295 -7.73 -7.94 17.14
C ASP A 295 -6.30 -7.43 17.34
N LEU A 296 -5.55 -7.22 16.26
CA LEU A 296 -4.19 -6.65 16.29
C LEU A 296 -4.20 -5.25 16.87
N ALA A 297 -5.11 -4.40 16.40
CA ALA A 297 -5.24 -3.03 16.91
C ALA A 297 -5.60 -2.97 18.41
N LEU A 298 -6.45 -3.87 18.89
CA LEU A 298 -6.87 -3.92 20.30
C LEU A 298 -5.82 -4.53 21.23
N ARG A 299 -4.85 -5.30 20.72
CA ARG A 299 -3.74 -5.84 21.51
C ARG A 299 -2.72 -4.77 21.90
N ARG A 300 -2.67 -3.70 21.17
CA ARG A 300 -1.80 -2.58 21.46
C ARG A 300 -2.35 -1.83 22.66
N SER A 301 -1.47 -1.46 23.58
CA SER A 301 -1.86 -0.51 24.62
C SER A 301 -2.35 0.77 23.96
N PRO A 302 -3.40 1.41 24.48
CA PRO A 302 -3.78 2.73 23.97
C PRO A 302 -2.55 3.66 24.03
N PRO A 303 -2.41 4.60 23.08
CA PRO A 303 -1.37 5.62 23.17
C PRO A 303 -1.48 6.31 24.55
N LYS A 304 -0.34 6.46 25.24
CA LYS A 304 -0.26 7.11 26.55
C LYS A 304 -0.46 8.61 26.39
#